data_1d02bb85fefdee60eeb6905d2239309b
#
_entry.id   1d02bb85fefdee60eeb6905d2239309b
#
_cell.length_a   1.000
_cell.length_b   1.000
_cell.length_c   1.000
_cell.angle_alpha   90.00
_cell.angle_beta   90.00
_cell.angle_gamma   90.00
#
_symmetry.space_group_name_H-M   'P 1'
#
loop_
_entity.id
_entity.type
_entity.pdbx_description
1 polymer ?
#
loop_
_entity_poly.entity_id
_entity_poly.type
_entity_poly.pdbx_seq_one_letter_code
_entity_poly.pdbx_strand_id
1 'polypeptide(L)'
;MLVGLITLVPLAEIAQDRVEQLLDAAFGADRHGRTAYKIRAGMPVVPGLSFAAMEGERLLGTIQAWPAAILAAEGADPITLVGPVAVLPEAQGKGIGQALMARLLEAADAGGSDAMVMIGDPDYYGRFFGFSADATGGWDVPGPVERHRLLARIRRAGGVCAAGLLGPDPDFASRAAAA
;
A
#
# COMPACT_ATOMS: atom_id res chain seq x y z
N MET A 1 29.88 6.77 -15.87
CA MET A 1 28.42 6.60 -15.95
C MET A 1 27.82 7.30 -14.73
N LEU A 2 27.18 8.47 -14.93
CA LEU A 2 26.52 9.20 -13.85
C LEU A 2 25.30 8.38 -13.45
N VAL A 3 25.32 7.78 -12.27
CA VAL A 3 24.10 7.26 -11.64
C VAL A 3 23.30 8.50 -11.27
N GLY A 4 22.20 8.75 -11.97
CA GLY A 4 21.31 9.88 -11.69
C GLY A 4 20.82 9.81 -10.23
N LEU A 5 20.74 10.97 -9.58
CA LEU A 5 20.21 11.06 -8.22
C LEU A 5 18.73 10.70 -8.22
N ILE A 6 18.35 9.65 -7.46
CA ILE A 6 16.94 9.27 -7.28
C ILE A 6 16.35 10.16 -6.17
N THR A 7 15.27 10.86 -6.52
CA THR A 7 14.49 11.69 -5.60
C THR A 7 13.12 11.07 -5.35
N LEU A 8 12.64 11.12 -4.11
CA LEU A 8 11.28 10.73 -3.75
C LEU A 8 10.40 11.97 -3.66
N VAL A 9 9.30 11.97 -4.39
CA VAL A 9 8.33 13.07 -4.44
C VAL A 9 6.91 12.56 -4.10
N PRO A 10 5.98 13.44 -3.65
CA PRO A 10 4.59 13.06 -3.52
C PRO A 10 4.01 12.52 -4.83
N LEU A 11 3.27 11.42 -4.78
CA LEU A 11 2.66 10.84 -5.98
C LEU A 11 1.71 11.81 -6.69
N ALA A 12 1.08 12.72 -5.94
CA ALA A 12 0.18 13.73 -6.47
C ALA A 12 0.84 14.71 -7.46
N GLU A 13 2.17 14.81 -7.46
CA GLU A 13 2.92 15.61 -8.43
C GLU A 13 3.10 14.92 -9.79
N ILE A 14 2.76 13.64 -9.90
CA ILE A 14 2.93 12.84 -11.11
C ILE A 14 1.57 12.69 -11.82
N ALA A 15 1.55 12.97 -13.12
CA ALA A 15 0.37 12.76 -13.94
C ALA A 15 -0.08 11.30 -13.89
N GLN A 16 -1.39 11.08 -13.73
CA GLN A 16 -1.94 9.75 -13.47
C GLN A 16 -1.67 8.76 -14.61
N ASP A 17 -1.70 9.22 -15.86
CA ASP A 17 -1.40 8.37 -17.01
C ASP A 17 0.04 7.80 -16.96
N ARG A 18 0.99 8.55 -16.44
CA ARG A 18 2.38 8.06 -16.23
C ARG A 18 2.45 7.01 -15.14
N VAL A 19 1.66 7.18 -14.06
CA VAL A 19 1.56 6.19 -12.98
C VAL A 19 0.96 4.90 -13.53
N GLU A 20 -0.14 4.98 -14.28
CA GLU A 20 -0.79 3.81 -14.87
C GLU A 20 0.13 3.06 -15.84
N GLN A 21 0.86 3.78 -16.70
CA GLN A 21 1.85 3.18 -17.60
C GLN A 21 2.96 2.43 -16.85
N LEU A 22 3.46 2.99 -15.76
CA LEU A 22 4.45 2.32 -14.92
C LEU A 22 3.88 1.06 -14.28
N LEU A 23 2.65 1.12 -13.76
CA LEU A 23 1.98 -0.03 -13.16
C LEU A 23 1.72 -1.14 -14.19
N ASP A 24 1.33 -0.78 -15.41
CA ASP A 24 1.16 -1.76 -16.50
C ASP A 24 2.49 -2.39 -16.91
N ALA A 25 3.57 -1.62 -16.95
CA ALA A 25 4.92 -2.14 -17.22
C ALA A 25 5.43 -3.09 -16.13
N ALA A 26 5.09 -2.81 -14.86
CA ALA A 26 5.54 -3.60 -13.72
C ALA A 26 4.70 -4.87 -13.49
N PHE A 27 3.38 -4.83 -13.74
CA PHE A 27 2.45 -5.88 -13.33
C PHE A 27 1.58 -6.45 -14.44
N GLY A 28 1.56 -5.85 -15.63
CA GLY A 28 0.66 -6.19 -16.72
C GLY A 28 -0.65 -5.42 -16.67
N ALA A 29 -1.31 -5.28 -17.83
CA ALA A 29 -2.57 -4.53 -17.97
C ALA A 29 -3.77 -5.24 -17.29
N ASP A 30 -3.66 -6.53 -17.00
CA ASP A 30 -4.67 -7.34 -16.31
C ASP A 30 -4.67 -7.17 -14.78
N ARG A 31 -3.77 -6.35 -14.23
CA ARG A 31 -3.60 -6.11 -12.79
C ARG A 31 -4.88 -5.72 -12.05
N HIS A 32 -5.83 -5.05 -12.71
CA HIS A 32 -7.10 -4.61 -12.12
C HIS A 32 -7.98 -5.77 -11.61
N GLY A 33 -7.79 -6.99 -12.09
CA GLY A 33 -8.46 -8.18 -11.58
C GLY A 33 -7.94 -8.72 -10.24
N ARG A 34 -6.81 -8.21 -9.75
CA ARG A 34 -6.17 -8.70 -8.51
C ARG A 34 -6.97 -8.33 -7.27
N THR A 35 -6.88 -9.16 -6.24
CA THR A 35 -7.61 -9.01 -4.97
C THR A 35 -7.39 -7.64 -4.31
N ALA A 36 -6.18 -7.09 -4.35
CA ALA A 36 -5.90 -5.76 -3.80
C ALA A 36 -6.77 -4.64 -4.41
N TYR A 37 -7.12 -4.72 -5.70
CA TYR A 37 -8.02 -3.76 -6.35
C TYR A 37 -9.46 -3.87 -5.84
N LYS A 38 -9.89 -5.07 -5.47
CA LYS A 38 -11.22 -5.29 -4.87
C LYS A 38 -11.28 -4.75 -3.44
N ILE A 39 -10.20 -4.92 -2.66
CA ILE A 39 -10.10 -4.39 -1.29
C ILE A 39 -10.24 -2.87 -1.27
N ARG A 40 -9.73 -2.17 -2.27
CA ARG A 40 -9.75 -0.70 -2.37
C ARG A 40 -10.78 -0.13 -3.34
N ALA A 41 -11.75 -0.94 -3.77
CA ALA A 41 -12.72 -0.53 -4.79
C ALA A 41 -13.44 0.76 -4.39
N GLY A 42 -13.41 1.77 -5.27
CA GLY A 42 -14.04 3.08 -5.03
C GLY A 42 -13.32 4.00 -4.04
N MET A 43 -12.17 3.57 -3.48
CA MET A 43 -11.41 4.41 -2.56
C MET A 43 -10.41 5.30 -3.31
N PRO A 44 -10.21 6.55 -2.85
CA PRO A 44 -9.14 7.40 -3.38
C PRO A 44 -7.79 6.97 -2.80
N VAL A 45 -6.71 7.26 -3.52
CA VAL A 45 -5.36 7.14 -2.98
C VAL A 45 -5.16 8.10 -1.81
N VAL A 46 -4.40 7.69 -0.80
CA VAL A 46 -4.03 8.56 0.34
C VAL A 46 -2.81 9.39 -0.05
N PRO A 47 -2.95 10.71 -0.32
CA PRO A 47 -1.86 11.52 -0.88
C PRO A 47 -0.62 11.57 0.03
N GLY A 48 -0.83 11.71 1.34
CA GLY A 48 0.26 11.79 2.32
C GLY A 48 1.06 10.50 2.53
N LEU A 49 0.57 9.36 2.00
CA LEU A 49 1.20 8.04 2.10
C LEU A 49 1.55 7.45 0.72
N SER A 50 1.55 8.26 -0.33
CA SER A 50 1.79 7.80 -1.70
C SER A 50 2.89 8.62 -2.34
N PHE A 51 3.89 7.94 -2.89
CA PHE A 51 5.13 8.56 -3.36
C PHE A 51 5.59 7.99 -4.70
N ALA A 52 6.40 8.76 -5.40
CA ALA A 52 7.05 8.38 -6.64
C ALA A 52 8.57 8.53 -6.51
N ALA A 53 9.32 7.65 -7.17
CA ALA A 53 10.77 7.71 -7.29
C ALA A 53 11.13 8.22 -8.69
N MET A 54 11.86 9.33 -8.74
CA MET A 54 12.23 10.03 -9.95
C MET A 54 13.75 10.04 -10.15
N GLU A 55 14.20 9.87 -11.38
CA GLU A 55 15.56 10.16 -11.85
C GLU A 55 15.47 11.26 -12.91
N GLY A 56 15.71 12.51 -12.49
CA GLY A 56 15.35 13.65 -13.32
C GLY A 56 13.84 13.66 -13.63
N GLU A 57 13.47 13.68 -14.89
CA GLU A 57 12.06 13.62 -15.32
C GLU A 57 11.53 12.19 -15.47
N ARG A 58 12.37 11.18 -15.30
CA ARG A 58 11.99 9.78 -15.50
C ARG A 58 11.36 9.20 -14.24
N LEU A 59 10.14 8.70 -14.33
CA LEU A 59 9.47 7.96 -13.28
C LEU A 59 10.00 6.52 -13.24
N LEU A 60 10.60 6.11 -12.12
CA LEU A 60 11.21 4.79 -11.94
C LEU A 60 10.38 3.84 -11.08
N GLY A 61 9.61 4.37 -10.16
CA GLY A 61 8.80 3.56 -9.26
C GLY A 61 7.75 4.37 -8.52
N THR A 62 6.77 3.69 -7.97
CA THR A 62 5.70 4.29 -7.17
C THR A 62 5.32 3.38 -6.00
N ILE A 63 4.82 4.00 -4.94
CA ILE A 63 4.11 3.34 -3.86
C ILE A 63 2.80 4.06 -3.63
N GLN A 64 1.73 3.31 -3.44
CA GLN A 64 0.40 3.83 -3.16
C GLN A 64 -0.12 3.29 -1.84
N ALA A 65 -0.95 4.07 -1.17
CA ALA A 65 -1.71 3.65 0.00
C ALA A 65 -3.18 4.04 -0.17
N TRP A 66 -4.08 3.23 0.40
CA TRP A 66 -5.51 3.34 0.21
C TRP A 66 -6.26 3.15 1.52
N PRO A 67 -7.38 3.84 1.74
CA PRO A 67 -8.27 3.53 2.84
C PRO A 67 -8.84 2.13 2.66
N ALA A 68 -8.87 1.37 3.73
CA ALA A 68 -9.52 0.07 3.83
C ALA A 68 -10.06 -0.12 5.24
N ALA A 69 -10.88 -1.12 5.46
CA ALA A 69 -11.36 -1.48 6.79
C ALA A 69 -11.55 -3.00 6.92
N ILE A 70 -11.48 -3.48 8.15
CA ILE A 70 -11.95 -4.81 8.52
C ILE A 70 -13.42 -4.66 8.90
N LEU A 71 -14.30 -5.22 8.08
CA LEU A 71 -15.76 -5.16 8.25
C LEU A 71 -16.20 -6.31 9.13
N ALA A 72 -16.65 -6.00 10.32
CA ALA A 72 -17.15 -6.95 11.32
C ALA A 72 -18.60 -6.62 11.72
N ALA A 73 -19.22 -7.46 12.53
CA ALA A 73 -20.60 -7.25 12.98
C ALA A 73 -20.77 -5.94 13.78
N GLU A 74 -19.74 -5.55 14.53
CA GLU A 74 -19.72 -4.37 15.38
C GLU A 74 -19.40 -3.07 14.62
N GLY A 75 -19.04 -3.16 13.35
CA GLY A 75 -18.70 -2.01 12.51
C GLY A 75 -17.46 -2.21 11.65
N ALA A 76 -16.93 -1.11 11.15
CA ALA A 76 -15.73 -1.08 10.32
C ALA A 76 -14.52 -0.60 11.12
N ASP A 77 -13.48 -1.41 11.19
CA ASP A 77 -12.22 -1.07 11.83
C ASP A 77 -11.22 -0.57 10.77
N PRO A 78 -10.88 0.73 10.73
CA PRO A 78 -10.08 1.31 9.65
C PRO A 78 -8.64 0.79 9.67
N ILE A 79 -8.12 0.52 8.48
CA ILE A 79 -6.75 0.08 8.23
C ILE A 79 -6.26 0.70 6.91
N THR A 80 -4.96 0.86 6.74
CA THR A 80 -4.37 1.35 5.47
C THR A 80 -3.89 0.19 4.62
N LEU A 81 -4.43 0.04 3.41
CA LEU A 81 -3.89 -0.89 2.41
C LEU A 81 -2.67 -0.26 1.76
N VAL A 82 -1.52 -0.91 1.88
CA VAL A 82 -0.25 -0.51 1.25
C VAL A 82 -0.05 -1.28 -0.05
N GLY A 83 0.22 -0.55 -1.11
CA GLY A 83 0.48 -1.09 -2.44
C GLY A 83 -0.47 -0.55 -3.52
N PRO A 84 -0.10 -0.75 -4.78
CA PRO A 84 1.09 -1.50 -5.22
C PRO A 84 2.40 -0.76 -4.93
N VAL A 85 3.46 -1.53 -4.70
CA VAL A 85 4.84 -1.07 -4.76
C VAL A 85 5.39 -1.50 -6.12
N ALA A 86 5.62 -0.56 -6.99
CA ALA A 86 6.01 -0.81 -8.37
C ALA A 86 7.35 -0.16 -8.69
N VAL A 87 8.22 -0.89 -9.36
CA VAL A 87 9.50 -0.38 -9.89
C VAL A 87 9.63 -0.91 -11.32
N LEU A 88 10.01 -0.02 -12.25
CA LEU A 88 10.28 -0.41 -13.63
C LEU A 88 11.26 -1.58 -13.68
N PRO A 89 11.05 -2.58 -14.56
CA PRO A 89 11.90 -3.77 -14.63
C PRO A 89 13.40 -3.45 -14.72
N GLU A 90 13.78 -2.48 -15.55
CA GLU A 90 15.16 -2.06 -15.73
C GLU A 90 15.76 -1.25 -14.56
N ALA A 91 14.92 -0.82 -13.62
CA ALA A 91 15.33 -0.09 -12.42
C ALA A 91 15.30 -0.95 -11.16
N GLN A 92 14.90 -2.20 -11.25
CA GLN A 92 14.88 -3.14 -10.12
C GLN A 92 16.30 -3.44 -9.61
N GLY A 93 16.40 -3.89 -8.36
CA GLY A 93 17.69 -4.19 -7.71
C GLY A 93 18.49 -2.98 -7.23
N LYS A 94 17.99 -1.75 -7.43
CA LYS A 94 18.64 -0.50 -7.01
C LYS A 94 18.14 0.05 -5.66
N GLY A 95 17.36 -0.70 -4.91
CA GLY A 95 16.82 -0.28 -3.61
C GLY A 95 15.63 0.69 -3.68
N ILE A 96 15.07 0.97 -4.87
CA ILE A 96 13.98 1.94 -5.06
C ILE A 96 12.73 1.52 -4.27
N GLY A 97 12.34 0.24 -4.35
CA GLY A 97 11.19 -0.27 -3.61
C GLY A 97 11.36 -0.14 -2.09
N GLN A 98 12.58 -0.37 -1.58
CA GLN A 98 12.90 -0.18 -0.16
C GLN A 98 12.81 1.29 0.25
N ALA A 99 13.34 2.20 -0.57
CA ALA A 99 13.27 3.63 -0.30
C ALA A 99 11.82 4.15 -0.28
N LEU A 100 10.99 3.68 -1.22
CA LEU A 100 9.56 4.01 -1.27
C LEU A 100 8.81 3.50 -0.04
N MET A 101 9.05 2.25 0.37
CA MET A 101 8.47 1.67 1.59
C MET A 101 8.91 2.42 2.84
N ALA A 102 10.20 2.71 2.98
CA ALA A 102 10.73 3.47 4.13
C ALA A 102 10.08 4.86 4.21
N ARG A 103 9.94 5.54 3.09
CA ARG A 103 9.30 6.88 3.02
C ARG A 103 7.82 6.84 3.41
N LEU A 104 7.08 5.82 2.96
CA LEU A 104 5.68 5.63 3.35
C LEU A 104 5.58 5.37 4.86
N LEU A 105 6.39 4.47 5.41
CA LEU A 105 6.34 4.14 6.83
C LEU A 105 6.72 5.32 7.72
N GLU A 106 7.70 6.13 7.33
CA GLU A 106 8.06 7.37 8.01
C GLU A 106 6.86 8.34 8.05
N ALA A 107 6.20 8.55 6.91
CA ALA A 107 5.02 9.41 6.83
C ALA A 107 3.84 8.87 7.65
N ALA A 108 3.64 7.55 7.64
CA ALA A 108 2.59 6.89 8.40
C ALA A 108 2.81 6.99 9.91
N ASP A 109 4.03 6.78 10.36
CA ASP A 109 4.40 6.88 11.78
C ASP A 109 4.24 8.32 12.28
N ALA A 110 4.58 9.31 11.46
CA ALA A 110 4.39 10.73 11.77
C ALA A 110 2.91 11.15 11.74
N GLY A 111 2.11 10.57 10.84
CA GLY A 111 0.68 10.87 10.66
C GLY A 111 -0.27 10.04 11.52
N GLY A 112 0.24 9.14 12.38
CA GLY A 112 -0.58 8.30 13.25
C GLY A 112 -1.30 7.15 12.52
N SER A 113 -0.86 6.76 11.32
CA SER A 113 -1.37 5.57 10.63
C SER A 113 -0.70 4.32 11.23
N ASP A 114 -1.38 3.73 12.20
CA ASP A 114 -0.84 2.71 13.11
C ASP A 114 -1.27 1.27 12.77
N ALA A 115 -2.08 1.08 11.75
CA ALA A 115 -2.53 -0.23 11.27
C ALA A 115 -2.48 -0.28 9.73
N MET A 116 -1.69 -1.21 9.19
CA MET A 116 -1.49 -1.37 7.76
C MET A 116 -1.62 -2.83 7.34
N VAL A 117 -2.07 -3.05 6.12
CA VAL A 117 -2.18 -4.36 5.48
C VAL A 117 -1.62 -4.32 4.08
N MET A 118 -1.06 -5.42 3.62
CA MET A 118 -0.59 -5.59 2.25
C MET A 118 -0.64 -7.05 1.80
N ILE A 119 -0.58 -7.27 0.50
CA ILE A 119 -0.33 -8.59 -0.09
C ILE A 119 1.08 -8.56 -0.66
N GLY A 120 1.99 -9.33 -0.08
CA GLY A 120 3.40 -9.30 -0.44
C GLY A 120 4.19 -10.53 -0.01
N ASP A 121 5.50 -10.48 -0.24
CA ASP A 121 6.43 -11.52 0.17
C ASP A 121 6.75 -11.38 1.67
N PRO A 122 6.41 -12.36 2.53
CA PRO A 122 6.64 -12.27 3.96
C PRO A 122 8.14 -12.20 4.33
N ASP A 123 9.02 -12.85 3.59
CA ASP A 123 10.46 -12.82 3.86
C ASP A 123 11.03 -11.42 3.62
N TYR A 124 10.56 -10.75 2.57
CA TYR A 124 10.98 -9.39 2.26
C TYR A 124 10.33 -8.36 3.19
N TYR A 125 9.00 -8.30 3.25
CA TYR A 125 8.29 -7.26 4.00
C TYR A 125 8.34 -7.49 5.51
N GLY A 126 8.47 -8.72 5.98
CA GLY A 126 8.69 -9.03 7.39
C GLY A 126 10.07 -8.60 7.85
N ARG A 127 11.10 -9.00 7.11
CA ARG A 127 12.50 -8.74 7.47
C ARG A 127 12.84 -7.24 7.51
N PHE A 128 12.37 -6.47 6.53
CA PHE A 128 12.77 -5.06 6.37
C PHE A 128 11.79 -4.07 6.98
N PHE A 129 10.50 -4.43 7.12
CA PHE A 129 9.45 -3.46 7.41
C PHE A 129 8.48 -3.86 8.51
N GLY A 130 8.66 -5.02 9.12
CA GLY A 130 7.88 -5.47 10.27
C GLY A 130 6.44 -5.88 9.96
N PHE A 131 6.16 -6.32 8.72
CA PHE A 131 4.88 -6.92 8.36
C PHE A 131 4.89 -8.42 8.64
N SER A 132 3.78 -8.96 9.17
CA SER A 132 3.61 -10.40 9.38
C SER A 132 2.18 -10.86 9.10
N ALA A 133 2.00 -12.17 8.95
CA ALA A 133 0.68 -12.77 8.80
C ALA A 133 -0.01 -13.07 10.15
N ASP A 134 0.59 -12.73 11.28
CA ASP A 134 0.12 -13.14 12.61
C ASP A 134 -1.28 -12.59 12.94
N ALA A 135 -1.58 -11.36 12.53
CA ALA A 135 -2.86 -10.71 12.79
C ALA A 135 -3.95 -11.02 11.75
N THR A 136 -3.59 -11.61 10.60
CA THR A 136 -4.50 -11.70 9.44
C THR A 136 -5.28 -13.00 9.35
N GLY A 137 -5.09 -13.92 10.31
CA GLY A 137 -5.65 -15.28 10.24
C GLY A 137 -7.17 -15.35 10.15
N GLY A 138 -7.88 -14.41 10.78
CA GLY A 138 -9.34 -14.30 10.77
C GLY A 138 -9.91 -13.36 9.71
N TRP A 139 -9.09 -12.78 8.84
CA TRP A 139 -9.56 -11.83 7.82
C TRP A 139 -9.89 -12.55 6.52
N ASP A 140 -11.12 -12.39 6.05
CA ASP A 140 -11.51 -12.75 4.71
C ASP A 140 -11.16 -11.62 3.73
N VAL A 141 -10.98 -11.98 2.46
CA VAL A 141 -10.69 -11.01 1.39
C VAL A 141 -11.60 -11.28 0.19
N PRO A 142 -11.91 -10.25 -0.64
CA PRO A 142 -12.87 -10.35 -1.74
C PRO A 142 -12.31 -11.04 -3.00
N GLY A 143 -11.34 -11.91 -2.87
CA GLY A 143 -10.72 -12.63 -3.99
C GLY A 143 -9.63 -13.59 -3.52
N PRO A 144 -8.95 -14.27 -4.45
CA PRO A 144 -7.91 -15.21 -4.11
C PRO A 144 -6.70 -14.53 -3.48
N VAL A 145 -6.16 -15.13 -2.42
CA VAL A 145 -4.91 -14.74 -1.78
C VAL A 145 -4.23 -15.97 -1.17
N GLU A 146 -2.94 -16.08 -1.35
CA GLU A 146 -2.13 -17.00 -0.57
C GLU A 146 -2.04 -16.45 0.86
N ARG A 147 -2.58 -17.18 1.85
CA ARG A 147 -2.77 -16.68 3.22
C ARG A 147 -1.49 -16.14 3.87
N HIS A 148 -0.36 -16.79 3.64
CA HIS A 148 0.94 -16.36 4.15
C HIS A 148 1.44 -15.04 3.55
N ARG A 149 0.83 -14.58 2.45
CA ARG A 149 1.15 -13.30 1.80
C ARG A 149 0.23 -12.15 2.19
N LEU A 150 -0.83 -12.41 2.95
CA LEU A 150 -1.66 -11.36 3.55
C LEU A 150 -0.99 -10.92 4.85
N LEU A 151 -0.33 -9.77 4.81
CA LEU A 151 0.55 -9.30 5.87
C LEU A 151 0.01 -8.02 6.50
N ALA A 152 0.18 -7.87 7.81
CA ALA A 152 -0.18 -6.66 8.53
C ALA A 152 0.98 -6.13 9.37
N ARG A 153 1.01 -4.81 9.56
CA ARG A 153 1.85 -4.11 10.52
C ARG A 153 0.94 -3.31 11.44
N ILE A 154 0.75 -3.81 12.66
CA ILE A 154 -0.18 -3.23 13.64
C ILE A 154 0.64 -2.63 14.79
N ARG A 155 0.55 -1.30 14.96
CA ARG A 155 1.14 -0.56 16.08
C ARG A 155 0.08 0.08 16.96
N ARG A 156 -1.18 -0.08 16.60
CA ARG A 156 -2.33 0.45 17.33
C ARG A 156 -2.44 -0.21 18.71
N ALA A 157 -2.53 0.61 19.74
CA ALA A 157 -2.85 0.13 21.07
C ALA A 157 -4.22 -0.56 21.09
N GLY A 158 -4.28 -1.81 21.60
CA GLY A 158 -5.47 -2.64 21.54
C GLY A 158 -5.64 -3.43 20.25
N GLY A 159 -4.75 -3.24 19.25
CA GLY A 159 -4.76 -4.00 17.99
C GLY A 159 -5.86 -3.56 17.03
N VAL A 160 -6.33 -4.50 16.23
CA VAL A 160 -7.41 -4.37 15.25
C VAL A 160 -8.37 -5.55 15.38
N CYS A 161 -9.55 -5.47 14.75
CA CYS A 161 -10.48 -6.60 14.70
C CYS A 161 -9.78 -7.88 14.26
N ALA A 162 -9.93 -8.96 15.06
CA ALA A 162 -9.26 -10.23 14.80
C ALA A 162 -9.89 -11.01 13.64
N ALA A 163 -11.14 -10.72 13.28
CA ALA A 163 -11.89 -11.37 12.22
C ALA A 163 -12.82 -10.40 11.51
N GLY A 164 -13.05 -10.62 10.23
CA GLY A 164 -13.93 -9.80 9.39
C GLY A 164 -13.53 -9.82 7.94
N LEU A 165 -14.27 -9.13 7.07
CA LEU A 165 -13.97 -8.97 5.68
C LEU A 165 -13.08 -7.72 5.47
N LEU A 166 -11.89 -7.89 4.94
CA LEU A 166 -11.07 -6.77 4.51
C LEU A 166 -11.61 -6.21 3.18
N GLY A 167 -12.02 -4.97 3.19
CA GLY A 167 -12.63 -4.31 2.05
C GLY A 167 -12.47 -2.79 2.05
N PRO A 168 -13.17 -2.10 1.15
CA PRO A 168 -13.17 -0.64 1.14
C PRO A 168 -13.70 -0.09 2.48
N ASP A 169 -13.13 1.03 2.92
CA ASP A 169 -13.57 1.68 4.16
C ASP A 169 -14.88 2.45 3.93
N PRO A 170 -16.04 2.00 4.48
CA PRO A 170 -17.32 2.63 4.26
C PRO A 170 -17.45 4.01 4.93
N ASP A 171 -16.66 4.23 5.98
CA ASP A 171 -16.74 5.45 6.79
C ASP A 171 -15.63 6.47 6.44
N PHE A 172 -14.83 6.18 5.40
CA PHE A 172 -13.70 7.02 5.02
C PHE A 172 -14.12 8.47 4.76
N ALA A 173 -15.16 8.71 3.97
CA ALA A 173 -15.62 10.04 3.61
C ALA A 173 -16.06 10.84 4.86
N SER A 174 -16.74 10.20 5.81
CA SER A 174 -17.18 10.82 7.06
C SER A 174 -15.99 11.17 7.97
N ARG A 175 -15.00 10.29 8.05
CA ARG A 175 -13.78 10.54 8.84
C ARG A 175 -12.93 11.64 8.22
N ALA A 176 -12.77 11.65 6.89
CA ALA A 176 -12.01 12.67 6.18
C ALA A 176 -12.63 14.08 6.29
N ALA A 177 -13.96 14.17 6.43
CA ALA A 177 -14.65 15.44 6.62
C ALA A 177 -14.55 15.96 8.06
N ALA A 178 -14.20 15.12 9.03
CA ALA A 178 -14.10 15.46 10.45
C ALA A 178 -12.66 15.79 10.90
N ALA A 179 -11.67 15.58 10.03
CA ALA A 179 -10.25 15.81 10.29
C ALA A 179 -9.81 17.19 9.79
#